data_31284b1c1b2e3d327fea8dbc26fc45f9
#
_entry.id   31284b1c1b2e3d327fea8dbc26fc45f9
#
_cell.length_a   1.000
_cell.length_b   1.000
_cell.length_c   1.000
_cell.angle_alpha   90.00
_cell.angle_beta   90.00
_cell.angle_gamma   90.00
#
_symmetry.space_group_name_H-M   'P 1'
#
loop_
_entity.id
_entity.type
_entity.pdbx_description
1 polymer ?
#
loop_
_entity_poly.entity_id
_entity_poly.type
_entity_poly.pdbx_seq_one_letter_code
_entity_poly.pdbx_strand_id
1 'polypeptide(L)'
;MKGTTLKTPLQRREKAVTLSSPMRGEWFQAQRLRFIETRLFWSGSLTSKDLTETFNIHRSVASRDFGAYQKLAPRNMLYNRSARCFVAGRYFLPIFGSPTLDKLSAHSVLEDQFPGEESIFQWLPQIHRHVDPAIARNVAECIRSKSDLLIVYRSMKEPEGLERWISPKALVSDGRRWHVRAYCHARNGYRDFVIGRIATADRTRQHDSELPVDDDWETVVPIHIIPHPSLSEAQKSLVRMDYNMDETGFVMKCRKALLLY
;
A
#
# COMPACT_ATOMS: atom_id res chain seq x y z
N MET A 1 -19.20 40.77 20.96
CA MET A 1 -19.18 39.31 21.16
C MET A 1 -17.94 38.75 20.42
N LYS A 2 -16.93 38.32 21.18
CA LYS A 2 -15.65 37.90 20.60
C LYS A 2 -15.76 36.41 20.22
N GLY A 3 -15.66 36.11 18.92
CA GLY A 3 -15.63 34.74 18.38
C GLY A 3 -14.29 34.08 18.70
N THR A 4 -14.32 33.04 19.50
CA THR A 4 -13.16 32.19 19.82
C THR A 4 -12.99 31.18 18.68
N THR A 5 -12.01 31.43 17.84
CA THR A 5 -11.60 30.50 16.78
C THR A 5 -10.89 29.29 17.42
N LEU A 6 -11.52 28.14 17.42
CA LEU A 6 -10.92 26.87 17.80
C LEU A 6 -9.86 26.48 16.77
N LYS A 7 -8.61 26.64 17.13
CA LYS A 7 -7.47 26.14 16.33
C LYS A 7 -7.44 24.61 16.41
N THR A 8 -7.60 23.97 15.27
CA THR A 8 -7.46 22.52 15.10
C THR A 8 -6.04 22.04 15.43
N PRO A 9 -5.83 20.98 16.25
CA PRO A 9 -4.52 20.60 16.78
C PRO A 9 -3.63 19.78 15.83
N LEU A 10 -3.87 19.74 14.53
CA LEU A 10 -3.22 18.79 13.61
C LEU A 10 -2.04 19.32 12.79
N GLN A 11 -1.54 20.52 13.07
CA GLN A 11 -0.30 21.02 12.43
C GLN A 11 0.91 20.93 13.37
N ARG A 12 1.26 19.73 13.83
CA ARG A 12 2.60 19.46 14.33
C ARG A 12 3.31 18.48 13.40
N ARG A 13 4.31 19.02 12.69
CA ARG A 13 5.28 18.38 11.82
C ARG A 13 5.55 16.92 12.22
N GLU A 14 5.25 16.01 11.30
CA GLU A 14 5.81 14.65 11.27
C GLU A 14 7.34 14.77 11.24
N LYS A 15 7.99 14.62 12.38
CA LYS A 15 9.37 14.18 12.41
C LYS A 15 9.33 12.68 12.12
N ALA A 16 9.36 12.32 10.84
CA ALA A 16 9.68 10.97 10.43
C ALA A 16 11.03 10.62 11.06
N VAL A 17 11.03 9.65 11.95
CA VAL A 17 12.27 9.03 12.42
C VAL A 17 12.85 8.31 11.21
N THR A 18 13.86 8.93 10.59
CA THR A 18 14.62 8.34 9.49
C THR A 18 15.42 7.19 10.08
N LEU A 19 14.88 5.98 10.02
CA LEU A 19 15.61 4.76 10.33
C LEU A 19 16.63 4.57 9.21
N SER A 20 17.92 4.73 9.52
CA SER A 20 19.03 4.21 8.71
C SER A 20 18.76 2.72 8.44
N SER A 21 19.17 2.19 7.28
CA SER A 21 18.95 0.80 6.88
C SER A 21 19.22 -0.16 8.03
N PRO A 22 18.20 -0.78 8.64
CA PRO A 22 18.39 -1.54 9.86
C PRO A 22 19.11 -2.86 9.58
N MET A 23 20.05 -3.24 10.44
CA MET A 23 20.55 -4.60 10.47
C MET A 23 19.37 -5.57 10.63
N ARG A 24 19.48 -6.79 10.10
CA ARG A 24 18.37 -7.78 10.00
C ARG A 24 17.57 -7.95 11.31
N GLY A 25 18.25 -7.88 12.48
CA GLY A 25 17.60 -7.98 13.80
C GLY A 25 16.74 -6.76 14.16
N GLU A 26 17.18 -5.58 13.78
CA GLU A 26 16.47 -4.31 14.03
C GLU A 26 15.20 -4.20 13.19
N TRP A 27 15.21 -4.73 11.96
CA TRP A 27 14.03 -4.77 11.12
C TRP A 27 12.91 -5.61 11.74
N PHE A 28 13.21 -6.82 12.21
CA PHE A 28 12.22 -7.67 12.89
C PHE A 28 11.68 -7.04 14.16
N GLN A 29 12.52 -6.38 14.93
CA GLN A 29 12.06 -5.65 16.11
C GLN A 29 11.13 -4.50 15.72
N ALA A 30 11.47 -3.72 14.69
CA ALA A 30 10.63 -2.63 14.20
C ALA A 30 9.24 -3.11 13.77
N GLN A 31 9.12 -4.28 13.15
CA GLN A 31 7.82 -4.88 12.80
C GLN A 31 7.00 -5.21 14.06
N ARG A 32 7.62 -5.80 15.08
CA ARG A 32 6.93 -6.11 16.33
C ARG A 32 6.51 -4.86 17.12
N LEU A 33 7.32 -3.80 17.11
CA LEU A 33 6.96 -2.52 17.72
C LEU A 33 5.78 -1.86 16.99
N ARG A 34 5.73 -1.92 15.66
CA ARG A 34 4.57 -1.47 14.87
C ARG A 34 3.32 -2.27 15.19
N PHE A 35 3.44 -3.59 15.32
CA PHE A 35 2.34 -4.44 15.73
C PHE A 35 1.79 -4.05 17.12
N ILE A 36 2.67 -3.82 18.10
CA ILE A 36 2.28 -3.34 19.43
C ILE A 36 1.47 -2.04 19.31
N GLU A 37 1.97 -1.07 18.53
CA GLU A 37 1.27 0.20 18.32
C GLU A 37 -0.09 0.01 17.66
N THR A 38 -0.17 -0.78 16.61
CA THR A 38 -1.40 -1.03 15.86
C THR A 38 -2.45 -1.73 16.73
N ARG A 39 -2.06 -2.75 17.50
CA ARG A 39 -2.96 -3.47 18.42
C ARG A 39 -3.48 -2.55 19.52
N LEU A 40 -2.61 -1.79 20.18
CA LEU A 40 -3.02 -0.82 21.19
C LEU A 40 -3.97 0.24 20.62
N PHE A 41 -3.69 0.74 19.42
CA PHE A 41 -4.51 1.78 18.79
C PHE A 41 -5.91 1.29 18.46
N TRP A 42 -6.04 0.11 17.86
CA TRP A 42 -7.31 -0.39 17.33
C TRP A 42 -8.08 -1.27 18.29
N SER A 43 -7.40 -2.13 19.07
CA SER A 43 -8.03 -3.03 20.04
C SER A 43 -8.02 -2.46 21.48
N GLY A 44 -7.29 -1.38 21.70
CA GLY A 44 -7.16 -0.76 23.04
C GLY A 44 -6.31 -1.57 24.03
N SER A 45 -6.01 -2.83 23.74
CA SER A 45 -5.24 -3.71 24.65
C SER A 45 -4.39 -4.72 23.87
N LEU A 46 -3.39 -5.27 24.58
CA LEU A 46 -2.43 -6.23 24.04
C LEU A 46 -1.82 -7.06 25.17
N THR A 47 -1.68 -8.36 24.97
CA THR A 47 -1.01 -9.28 25.88
C THR A 47 0.34 -9.74 25.35
N SER A 48 1.17 -10.33 26.22
CA SER A 48 2.41 -10.98 25.75
C SER A 48 2.12 -12.16 24.85
N LYS A 49 0.98 -12.83 25.02
CA LYS A 49 0.55 -13.98 24.22
C LYS A 49 0.32 -13.55 22.76
N ASP A 50 -0.37 -12.43 22.54
CA ASP A 50 -0.61 -11.91 21.18
C ASP A 50 0.69 -11.73 20.42
N LEU A 51 1.72 -11.15 21.07
CA LEU A 51 3.01 -10.92 20.43
C LEU A 51 3.79 -12.23 20.19
N THR A 52 3.76 -13.16 21.16
CA THR A 52 4.49 -14.42 21.05
C THR A 52 3.88 -15.35 19.99
N GLU A 53 2.56 -15.40 19.86
CA GLU A 53 1.87 -16.21 18.88
C GLU A 53 2.01 -15.66 17.46
N THR A 54 1.79 -14.33 17.29
CA THR A 54 1.90 -13.71 15.96
C THR A 54 3.30 -13.83 15.36
N PHE A 55 4.34 -13.67 16.17
CA PHE A 55 5.73 -13.66 15.67
C PHE A 55 6.52 -14.93 15.97
N ASN A 56 5.89 -15.93 16.58
CA ASN A 56 6.54 -17.17 17.05
C ASN A 56 7.85 -16.89 17.82
N ILE A 57 7.79 -16.01 18.81
CA ILE A 57 8.93 -15.58 19.62
C ILE A 57 8.80 -15.99 21.08
N HIS A 58 9.93 -16.12 21.75
CA HIS A 58 9.93 -16.41 23.18
C HIS A 58 9.45 -15.20 24.00
N ARG A 59 8.81 -15.46 25.14
CA ARG A 59 8.26 -14.45 26.06
C ARG A 59 9.28 -13.38 26.49
N SER A 60 10.56 -13.75 26.63
CA SER A 60 11.62 -12.81 26.96
C SER A 60 11.87 -11.76 25.89
N VAL A 61 11.68 -12.14 24.61
CA VAL A 61 11.78 -11.20 23.47
C VAL A 61 10.59 -10.26 23.49
N ALA A 62 9.37 -10.77 23.67
CA ALA A 62 8.17 -9.96 23.80
C ALA A 62 8.28 -8.93 24.94
N SER A 63 8.77 -9.37 26.12
CA SER A 63 8.99 -8.46 27.27
C SER A 63 9.99 -7.35 26.95
N ARG A 64 11.05 -7.64 26.20
CA ARG A 64 12.05 -6.66 25.76
C ARG A 64 11.43 -5.66 24.78
N ASP A 65 10.59 -6.13 23.85
CA ASP A 65 9.94 -5.28 22.87
C ASP A 65 8.90 -4.35 23.53
N PHE A 66 8.13 -4.83 24.52
CA PHE A 66 7.28 -3.95 25.33
C PHE A 66 8.07 -2.87 26.04
N GLY A 67 9.19 -3.24 26.66
CA GLY A 67 10.08 -2.26 27.29
C GLY A 67 10.68 -1.27 26.30
N ALA A 68 11.02 -1.71 25.10
CA ALA A 68 11.51 -0.85 24.02
C ALA A 68 10.41 0.12 23.54
N TYR A 69 9.19 -0.37 23.29
CA TYR A 69 8.08 0.48 22.88
C TYR A 69 7.71 1.50 23.96
N GLN A 70 7.68 1.10 25.23
CA GLN A 70 7.38 2.00 26.34
C GLN A 70 8.43 3.11 26.50
N LYS A 71 9.70 2.85 26.17
CA LYS A 71 10.75 3.88 26.15
C LYS A 71 10.56 4.87 24.99
N LEU A 72 10.13 4.40 23.82
CA LEU A 72 9.89 5.23 22.64
C LEU A 72 8.61 6.06 22.78
N ALA A 73 7.55 5.50 23.36
CA ALA A 73 6.24 6.10 23.51
C ALA A 73 5.66 5.90 24.92
N PRO A 74 6.20 6.58 25.96
CA PRO A 74 5.86 6.32 27.37
C PRO A 74 4.38 6.55 27.72
N ARG A 75 3.66 7.36 26.91
CA ARG A 75 2.24 7.69 27.13
C ARG A 75 1.28 6.78 26.38
N ASN A 76 1.80 5.95 25.48
CA ASN A 76 0.96 5.11 24.60
C ASN A 76 0.54 3.80 25.26
N MET A 77 1.27 3.33 26.27
CA MET A 77 1.06 2.01 26.81
C MET A 77 1.16 2.00 28.34
N LEU A 78 0.15 1.44 28.99
CA LEU A 78 0.08 1.26 30.44
C LEU A 78 -0.22 -0.21 30.77
N TYR A 79 0.38 -0.76 31.81
CA TYR A 79 0.09 -2.12 32.24
C TYR A 79 -1.11 -2.15 33.20
N ASN A 80 -2.18 -2.84 32.81
CA ASN A 80 -3.33 -3.09 33.67
C ASN A 80 -3.13 -4.41 34.44
N ARG A 81 -2.89 -4.28 35.74
CA ARG A 81 -2.62 -5.44 36.62
C ARG A 81 -3.82 -6.37 36.75
N SER A 82 -5.05 -5.81 36.82
CA SER A 82 -6.28 -6.58 37.00
C SER A 82 -6.59 -7.41 35.76
N ALA A 83 -6.44 -6.82 34.57
CA ALA A 83 -6.66 -7.50 33.29
C ALA A 83 -5.41 -8.28 32.79
N ARG A 84 -4.25 -8.12 33.45
CA ARG A 84 -2.97 -8.74 33.07
C ARG A 84 -2.56 -8.47 31.62
N CYS A 85 -2.89 -7.29 31.10
CA CYS A 85 -2.59 -6.86 29.73
C CYS A 85 -2.05 -5.43 29.70
N PHE A 86 -1.43 -5.06 28.60
CA PHE A 86 -1.13 -3.67 28.31
C PHE A 86 -2.36 -3.02 27.68
N VAL A 87 -2.64 -1.77 28.06
CA VAL A 87 -3.77 -0.99 27.54
C VAL A 87 -3.27 0.31 26.93
N ALA A 88 -4.02 0.82 25.96
CA ALA A 88 -3.73 2.11 25.36
C ALA A 88 -3.84 3.25 26.37
N GLY A 89 -2.86 4.14 26.38
CA GLY A 89 -2.86 5.33 27.21
C GLY A 89 -3.86 6.37 26.74
N ARG A 90 -4.42 7.16 27.64
CA ARG A 90 -5.39 8.23 27.31
C ARG A 90 -4.88 9.24 26.28
N TYR A 91 -3.58 9.49 26.25
CA TYR A 91 -2.92 10.44 25.36
C TYR A 91 -2.10 9.70 24.29
N PHE A 92 -2.67 8.65 23.74
CA PHE A 92 -2.02 7.84 22.72
C PHE A 92 -1.69 8.69 21.49
N LEU A 93 -0.43 8.66 21.07
CA LEU A 93 0.04 9.34 19.87
C LEU A 93 0.91 8.35 19.05
N PRO A 94 0.43 7.89 17.89
CA PRO A 94 1.19 6.98 17.05
C PRO A 94 2.56 7.54 16.66
N ILE A 95 3.61 6.71 16.74
CA ILE A 95 4.99 7.08 16.40
C ILE A 95 5.49 6.40 15.13
N PHE A 96 4.84 5.32 14.68
CA PHE A 96 5.19 4.59 13.46
C PHE A 96 4.31 4.98 12.25
N GLY A 97 3.70 6.14 12.30
CA GLY A 97 2.84 6.72 11.28
C GLY A 97 1.36 6.68 11.65
N SER A 98 0.56 7.50 10.98
CA SER A 98 -0.88 7.58 11.24
C SER A 98 -1.56 6.25 10.90
N PRO A 99 -2.22 5.59 11.86
CA PRO A 99 -3.03 4.43 11.58
C PRO A 99 -4.30 4.90 10.85
N THR A 100 -4.48 4.47 9.59
CA THR A 100 -5.67 4.73 8.80
C THR A 100 -6.41 3.43 8.52
N LEU A 101 -7.74 3.49 8.34
CA LEU A 101 -8.53 2.33 7.96
C LEU A 101 -8.07 1.74 6.62
N ASP A 102 -7.61 2.59 5.69
CA ASP A 102 -7.07 2.13 4.40
C ASP A 102 -5.81 1.28 4.57
N LYS A 103 -4.93 1.65 5.52
CA LYS A 103 -3.73 0.84 5.82
C LYS A 103 -4.10 -0.49 6.46
N LEU A 104 -5.18 -0.54 7.22
CA LEU A 104 -5.74 -1.79 7.72
C LEU A 104 -6.27 -2.66 6.58
N SER A 105 -7.05 -2.08 5.65
CA SER A 105 -7.65 -2.81 4.54
C SER A 105 -6.63 -3.35 3.54
N ALA A 106 -5.53 -2.62 3.32
CA ALA A 106 -4.46 -3.03 2.42
C ALA A 106 -3.65 -4.25 2.91
N HIS A 107 -3.76 -4.57 4.19
CA HIS A 107 -3.14 -5.75 4.77
C HIS A 107 -4.24 -6.79 5.03
N SER A 108 -4.34 -7.82 4.18
CA SER A 108 -5.04 -9.08 4.47
C SER A 108 -4.54 -9.77 5.77
N VAL A 109 -3.67 -9.09 6.50
CA VAL A 109 -3.02 -9.44 7.75
C VAL A 109 -3.95 -9.27 8.95
N LEU A 110 -5.17 -8.73 8.78
CA LEU A 110 -6.04 -8.48 9.94
C LEU A 110 -6.65 -9.76 10.50
N GLU A 111 -6.97 -10.74 9.67
CA GLU A 111 -7.41 -12.05 10.15
C GLU A 111 -6.30 -12.72 10.95
N ASP A 112 -5.03 -12.55 10.54
CA ASP A 112 -3.86 -13.05 11.26
C ASP A 112 -3.47 -12.18 12.46
N GLN A 113 -3.75 -10.87 12.43
CA GLN A 113 -3.42 -9.94 13.52
C GLN A 113 -4.44 -9.88 14.65
N PHE A 114 -5.70 -10.29 14.39
CA PHE A 114 -6.79 -10.29 15.37
C PHE A 114 -7.50 -11.66 15.47
N PRO A 115 -6.76 -12.77 15.67
CA PRO A 115 -7.39 -14.08 15.76
C PRO A 115 -8.27 -14.15 17.01
N GLY A 116 -9.53 -14.57 16.84
CA GLY A 116 -10.42 -14.92 17.95
C GLY A 116 -11.20 -13.78 18.61
N GLU A 117 -11.06 -12.54 18.18
CA GLU A 117 -11.99 -11.46 18.52
C GLU A 117 -13.09 -11.41 17.45
N GLU A 118 -14.36 -11.22 17.84
CA GLU A 118 -15.39 -10.77 16.89
C GLU A 118 -14.84 -9.48 16.26
N SER A 119 -14.36 -9.57 15.02
CA SER A 119 -13.75 -8.44 14.34
C SER A 119 -14.76 -7.31 14.24
N ILE A 120 -14.48 -6.19 14.89
CA ILE A 120 -15.27 -4.96 14.72
C ILE A 120 -15.16 -4.43 13.30
N PHE A 121 -14.24 -4.99 12.50
CA PHE A 121 -14.02 -4.63 11.11
C PHE A 121 -14.74 -5.65 10.22
N GLN A 122 -15.61 -5.16 9.37
CA GLN A 122 -16.29 -5.97 8.36
C GLN A 122 -15.95 -5.42 6.98
N TRP A 123 -15.57 -6.32 6.07
CA TRP A 123 -15.18 -5.99 4.71
C TRP A 123 -16.22 -6.52 3.74
N LEU A 124 -16.58 -5.74 2.76
CA LEU A 124 -17.33 -6.26 1.63
C LEU A 124 -16.44 -7.26 0.87
N PRO A 125 -16.99 -8.41 0.45
CA PRO A 125 -16.26 -9.33 -0.40
C PRO A 125 -15.74 -8.61 -1.64
N GLN A 126 -14.43 -8.66 -1.85
CA GLN A 126 -13.81 -8.03 -3.01
C GLN A 126 -13.74 -9.03 -4.16
N ILE A 127 -14.20 -8.62 -5.34
CA ILE A 127 -14.01 -9.40 -6.56
C ILE A 127 -12.57 -9.19 -7.03
N HIS A 128 -11.70 -10.11 -6.69
CA HIS A 128 -10.32 -10.09 -7.17
C HIS A 128 -10.26 -10.60 -8.61
N ARG A 129 -9.57 -9.86 -9.46
CA ARG A 129 -9.28 -10.31 -10.81
C ARG A 129 -8.14 -11.30 -10.77
N HIS A 130 -8.39 -12.49 -11.31
CA HIS A 130 -7.38 -13.54 -11.32
C HIS A 130 -6.17 -13.13 -12.17
N VAL A 131 -4.99 -13.36 -11.62
CA VAL A 131 -3.70 -13.29 -12.30
C VAL A 131 -2.97 -14.59 -12.01
N ASP A 132 -2.58 -15.30 -13.06
CA ASP A 132 -1.77 -16.50 -12.89
C ASP A 132 -0.39 -16.12 -12.29
N PRO A 133 -0.02 -16.68 -11.12
CA PRO A 133 1.25 -16.37 -10.46
C PRO A 133 2.47 -16.69 -11.33
N ALA A 134 2.42 -17.74 -12.17
CA ALA A 134 3.51 -18.13 -13.06
C ALA A 134 3.72 -17.06 -14.14
N ILE A 135 2.64 -16.55 -14.74
CA ILE A 135 2.70 -15.45 -15.71
C ILE A 135 3.27 -14.19 -15.06
N ALA A 136 2.78 -13.81 -13.88
CA ALA A 136 3.28 -12.64 -13.16
C ALA A 136 4.77 -12.76 -12.84
N ARG A 137 5.23 -13.95 -12.44
CA ARG A 137 6.64 -14.26 -12.17
C ARG A 137 7.49 -14.10 -13.42
N ASN A 138 7.08 -14.69 -14.55
CA ASN A 138 7.81 -14.63 -15.82
C ASN A 138 7.91 -13.18 -16.33
N VAL A 139 6.84 -12.40 -16.24
CA VAL A 139 6.85 -10.95 -16.53
C VAL A 139 7.87 -10.24 -15.64
N ALA A 140 7.83 -10.45 -14.33
CA ALA A 140 8.75 -9.81 -13.39
C ALA A 140 10.21 -10.22 -13.64
N GLU A 141 10.47 -11.45 -14.06
CA GLU A 141 11.80 -11.91 -14.43
C GLU A 141 12.32 -11.23 -15.70
N CYS A 142 11.47 -11.11 -16.73
CA CYS A 142 11.83 -10.41 -17.96
C CYS A 142 12.10 -8.92 -17.73
N ILE A 143 11.37 -8.27 -16.82
CA ILE A 143 11.66 -6.88 -16.42
C ILE A 143 13.06 -6.78 -15.80
N ARG A 144 13.42 -7.69 -14.90
CA ARG A 144 14.73 -7.67 -14.23
C ARG A 144 15.89 -8.00 -15.17
N SER A 145 15.69 -8.99 -16.06
CA SER A 145 16.71 -9.45 -17.02
C SER A 145 16.76 -8.59 -18.28
N LYS A 146 15.82 -7.64 -18.44
CA LYS A 146 15.67 -6.83 -19.67
C LYS A 146 15.56 -7.70 -20.91
N SER A 147 14.71 -8.72 -20.88
CA SER A 147 14.49 -9.65 -21.99
C SER A 147 13.06 -9.55 -22.52
N ASP A 148 12.88 -10.04 -23.75
CA ASP A 148 11.57 -10.15 -24.38
C ASP A 148 10.83 -11.38 -23.88
N LEU A 149 9.50 -11.29 -23.88
CA LEU A 149 8.58 -12.35 -23.52
C LEU A 149 7.57 -12.56 -24.64
N LEU A 150 7.41 -13.80 -25.11
CA LEU A 150 6.32 -14.17 -25.99
C LEU A 150 5.07 -14.40 -25.14
N ILE A 151 4.00 -13.69 -25.46
CA ILE A 151 2.69 -13.84 -24.81
C ILE A 151 1.61 -14.19 -25.81
N VAL A 152 0.63 -14.99 -25.39
CA VAL A 152 -0.67 -15.06 -26.05
C VAL A 152 -1.61 -14.13 -25.30
N TYR A 153 -2.00 -13.02 -25.93
CA TYR A 153 -2.82 -11.99 -25.31
C TYR A 153 -4.24 -11.99 -25.84
N ARG A 154 -5.22 -12.08 -24.95
CA ARG A 154 -6.65 -12.01 -25.26
C ARG A 154 -7.19 -10.60 -25.02
N SER A 155 -7.96 -10.09 -25.95
CA SER A 155 -8.63 -8.79 -25.82
C SER A 155 -10.10 -8.89 -26.23
N MET A 156 -10.89 -7.84 -25.98
CA MET A 156 -12.29 -7.84 -26.42
C MET A 156 -12.44 -7.88 -27.95
N LYS A 157 -11.40 -7.44 -28.67
CA LYS A 157 -11.36 -7.49 -30.15
C LYS A 157 -10.81 -8.82 -30.66
N GLU A 158 -9.98 -9.47 -29.87
CA GLU A 158 -9.27 -10.71 -30.23
C GLU A 158 -9.43 -11.70 -29.05
N PRO A 159 -10.64 -12.27 -28.86
CA PRO A 159 -10.94 -13.11 -27.69
C PRO A 159 -10.20 -14.46 -27.71
N GLU A 160 -9.90 -14.99 -28.89
CA GLU A 160 -9.11 -16.22 -29.05
C GLU A 160 -7.64 -16.02 -28.67
N GLY A 161 -7.15 -14.78 -28.72
CA GLY A 161 -5.79 -14.41 -28.40
C GLY A 161 -4.87 -14.35 -29.62
N LEU A 162 -3.87 -13.49 -29.53
CA LEU A 162 -2.81 -13.37 -30.51
C LEU A 162 -1.44 -13.45 -29.85
N GLU A 163 -0.53 -14.15 -30.49
CA GLU A 163 0.87 -14.19 -30.10
C GLU A 163 1.52 -12.82 -30.32
N ARG A 164 2.28 -12.37 -29.29
CA ARG A 164 3.01 -11.10 -29.36
C ARG A 164 4.32 -11.22 -28.59
N TRP A 165 5.39 -10.79 -29.21
CA TRP A 165 6.61 -10.48 -28.51
C TRP A 165 6.46 -9.11 -27.82
N ILE A 166 6.71 -9.06 -26.54
CA ILE A 166 6.73 -7.83 -25.76
C ILE A 166 8.05 -7.73 -24.96
N SER A 167 8.49 -6.50 -24.73
CA SER A 167 9.59 -6.20 -23.83
C SER A 167 9.01 -5.55 -22.58
N PRO A 168 8.79 -6.30 -21.48
CA PRO A 168 8.18 -5.78 -20.28
C PRO A 168 9.07 -4.72 -19.61
N LYS A 169 8.46 -3.57 -19.19
CA LYS A 169 9.15 -2.46 -18.53
C LYS A 169 8.77 -2.33 -17.06
N ALA A 170 7.48 -2.42 -16.75
CA ALA A 170 6.99 -2.25 -15.39
C ALA A 170 5.66 -2.98 -15.16
N LEU A 171 5.44 -3.41 -13.91
CA LEU A 171 4.15 -3.86 -13.40
C LEU A 171 3.43 -2.66 -12.76
N VAL A 172 2.18 -2.45 -13.13
CA VAL A 172 1.35 -1.33 -12.67
C VAL A 172 0.02 -1.84 -12.14
N SER A 173 -0.43 -1.31 -11.00
CA SER A 173 -1.77 -1.57 -10.47
C SER A 173 -2.56 -0.27 -10.37
N ASP A 174 -3.82 -0.31 -10.78
CA ASP A 174 -4.83 0.74 -10.56
C ASP A 174 -5.65 0.49 -9.28
N GLY A 175 -5.19 -0.44 -8.41
CA GLY A 175 -5.90 -0.90 -7.22
C GLY A 175 -6.94 -2.01 -7.51
N ARG A 176 -7.30 -2.24 -8.77
CA ARG A 176 -8.29 -3.25 -9.20
C ARG A 176 -7.74 -4.25 -10.19
N ARG A 177 -6.75 -3.86 -10.98
CA ARG A 177 -6.12 -4.68 -12.03
C ARG A 177 -4.62 -4.48 -12.02
N TRP A 178 -3.93 -5.54 -12.41
CA TRP A 178 -2.52 -5.48 -12.73
C TRP A 178 -2.32 -5.39 -14.23
N HIS A 179 -1.46 -4.49 -14.64
CA HIS A 179 -1.04 -4.28 -16.01
C HIS A 179 0.46 -4.44 -16.12
N VAL A 180 0.93 -4.84 -17.28
CA VAL A 180 2.32 -4.73 -17.65
C VAL A 180 2.48 -3.67 -18.72
N ARG A 181 3.26 -2.62 -18.43
CA ARG A 181 3.75 -1.67 -19.43
C ARG A 181 4.86 -2.35 -20.19
N ALA A 182 4.74 -2.45 -21.53
CA ALA A 182 5.71 -3.14 -22.35
C ALA A 182 5.78 -2.51 -23.76
N TYR A 183 6.95 -2.62 -24.38
CA TYR A 183 7.07 -2.39 -25.82
C TYR A 183 6.50 -3.60 -26.57
N CYS A 184 5.59 -3.35 -27.48
CA CYS A 184 4.96 -4.38 -28.32
C CYS A 184 5.63 -4.40 -29.69
N HIS A 185 6.41 -5.44 -30.00
CA HIS A 185 7.13 -5.55 -31.26
C HIS A 185 6.18 -5.60 -32.49
N ALA A 186 5.02 -6.24 -32.35
CA ALA A 186 4.03 -6.32 -33.43
C ALA A 186 3.34 -4.96 -33.73
N ARG A 187 3.44 -3.99 -32.83
CA ARG A 187 2.81 -2.67 -32.96
C ARG A 187 3.81 -1.51 -32.92
N ASN A 188 5.09 -1.82 -32.80
CA ASN A 188 6.20 -0.86 -32.75
C ASN A 188 5.95 0.30 -31.77
N GLY A 189 5.55 -0.04 -30.52
CA GLY A 189 5.28 1.00 -29.53
C GLY A 189 4.89 0.45 -28.16
N TYR A 190 4.98 1.33 -27.16
CA TYR A 190 4.63 0.98 -25.78
C TYR A 190 3.12 0.86 -25.59
N ARG A 191 2.71 -0.15 -24.85
CA ARG A 191 1.33 -0.47 -24.53
C ARG A 191 1.21 -1.09 -23.14
N ASP A 192 -0.02 -1.03 -22.62
CA ASP A 192 -0.37 -1.64 -21.35
C ASP A 192 -1.22 -2.89 -21.60
N PHE A 193 -0.74 -4.01 -21.06
CA PHE A 193 -1.41 -5.29 -21.17
C PHE A 193 -1.97 -5.69 -19.81
N VAL A 194 -3.26 -5.98 -19.73
CA VAL A 194 -3.88 -6.53 -18.50
C VAL A 194 -3.32 -7.92 -18.27
N ILE A 195 -2.62 -8.16 -17.17
CA ILE A 195 -1.92 -9.43 -16.90
C ILE A 195 -2.88 -10.61 -16.89
N GLY A 196 -4.05 -10.49 -16.28
CA GLY A 196 -5.08 -11.54 -16.27
C GLY A 196 -5.67 -11.90 -17.64
N ARG A 197 -5.27 -11.22 -18.72
CA ARG A 197 -5.63 -11.54 -20.10
C ARG A 197 -4.50 -12.19 -20.89
N ILE A 198 -3.36 -12.42 -20.28
CA ILE A 198 -2.26 -13.19 -20.85
C ILE A 198 -2.57 -14.66 -20.60
N ALA A 199 -2.76 -15.43 -21.67
CA ALA A 199 -3.06 -16.86 -21.59
C ALA A 199 -1.79 -17.70 -21.40
N THR A 200 -0.69 -17.32 -22.04
CA THR A 200 0.64 -17.95 -21.91
C THR A 200 1.74 -16.91 -21.92
N ALA A 201 2.85 -17.18 -21.22
CA ALA A 201 4.00 -16.30 -21.14
C ALA A 201 5.25 -17.10 -20.72
N ASP A 202 5.68 -18.04 -21.55
CA ASP A 202 6.68 -19.06 -21.21
C ASP A 202 7.97 -19.01 -22.04
N ARG A 203 7.96 -18.28 -23.17
CA ARG A 203 9.11 -18.18 -24.06
C ARG A 203 9.76 -16.82 -23.96
N THR A 204 11.07 -16.80 -23.71
CA THR A 204 11.88 -15.60 -23.59
C THR A 204 12.97 -15.57 -24.66
N ARG A 205 13.43 -14.36 -25.00
CA ARG A 205 14.64 -14.14 -25.79
C ARG A 205 15.35 -12.89 -25.33
N GLN A 206 16.63 -12.76 -25.65
CA GLN A 206 17.36 -11.51 -25.42
C GLN A 206 16.88 -10.42 -26.40
N HIS A 207 17.02 -9.17 -26.03
CA HIS A 207 16.82 -8.07 -26.97
C HIS A 207 17.90 -8.10 -28.05
N ASP A 208 17.46 -8.02 -29.31
CA ASP A 208 18.37 -7.93 -30.45
C ASP A 208 18.81 -6.49 -30.76
N SER A 209 18.10 -5.49 -30.19
CA SER A 209 18.35 -4.07 -30.43
C SER A 209 17.90 -3.19 -29.25
N GLU A 210 18.43 -1.99 -29.16
CA GLU A 210 18.02 -0.99 -28.19
C GLU A 210 16.55 -0.54 -28.45
N LEU A 211 15.74 -0.55 -27.37
CA LEU A 211 14.34 -0.15 -27.48
C LEU A 211 14.21 1.38 -27.49
N PRO A 212 13.21 1.93 -28.20
CA PRO A 212 12.94 3.36 -28.16
C PRO A 212 12.59 3.82 -26.74
N VAL A 213 12.85 5.09 -26.45
CA VAL A 213 12.47 5.71 -25.19
C VAL A 213 10.95 5.73 -25.05
N ASP A 214 10.45 5.40 -23.86
CA ASP A 214 9.03 5.51 -23.52
C ASP A 214 8.76 6.90 -22.91
N ASP A 215 8.60 7.91 -23.76
CA ASP A 215 8.42 9.30 -23.34
C ASP A 215 7.25 9.51 -22.39
N ASP A 216 6.13 8.78 -22.61
CA ASP A 216 4.97 8.85 -21.72
C ASP A 216 5.26 8.25 -20.33
N TRP A 217 6.15 7.26 -20.23
CA TRP A 217 6.58 6.70 -18.98
C TRP A 217 7.59 7.58 -18.24
N GLU A 218 8.51 8.21 -18.97
CA GLU A 218 9.52 9.08 -18.37
C GLU A 218 8.95 10.44 -17.97
N THR A 219 7.86 10.88 -18.62
CA THR A 219 7.18 12.13 -18.30
C THR A 219 6.31 11.97 -17.06
N VAL A 220 6.54 12.80 -16.04
CA VAL A 220 5.71 12.90 -14.84
C VAL A 220 4.93 14.20 -14.89
N VAL A 221 3.62 14.12 -14.72
CA VAL A 221 2.71 15.26 -14.76
C VAL A 221 1.99 15.44 -13.41
N PRO A 222 1.70 16.68 -12.99
CA PRO A 222 0.83 16.93 -11.86
C PRO A 222 -0.64 16.72 -12.26
N ILE A 223 -1.38 16.01 -11.42
CA ILE A 223 -2.84 15.87 -11.51
C ILE A 223 -3.43 16.68 -10.37
N HIS A 224 -4.28 17.66 -10.71
CA HIS A 224 -5.00 18.47 -9.74
C HIS A 224 -6.41 17.90 -9.56
N ILE A 225 -6.71 17.43 -8.38
CA ILE A 225 -8.02 16.91 -8.00
C ILE A 225 -8.69 17.97 -7.15
N ILE A 226 -9.83 18.45 -7.61
CA ILE A 226 -10.62 19.52 -6.96
C ILE A 226 -12.07 19.07 -6.84
N PRO A 227 -12.85 19.60 -5.88
CA PRO A 227 -14.28 19.42 -5.84
C PRO A 227 -14.93 19.95 -7.13
N HIS A 228 -15.96 19.24 -7.63
CA HIS A 228 -16.60 19.63 -8.89
C HIS A 228 -17.14 21.07 -8.81
N PRO A 229 -16.93 21.91 -9.84
CA PRO A 229 -17.33 23.33 -9.81
C PRO A 229 -18.80 23.59 -9.55
N SER A 230 -19.70 22.68 -9.98
CA SER A 230 -21.17 22.84 -9.80
C SER A 230 -21.66 22.60 -8.36
N LEU A 231 -20.80 22.12 -7.45
CA LEU A 231 -21.16 21.92 -6.05
C LEU A 231 -21.27 23.29 -5.32
N SER A 232 -22.20 23.38 -4.38
CA SER A 232 -22.25 24.51 -3.45
C SER A 232 -21.01 24.54 -2.55
N GLU A 233 -20.68 25.68 -1.95
CA GLU A 233 -19.49 25.79 -1.09
C GLU A 233 -19.56 24.83 0.12
N ALA A 234 -20.73 24.62 0.69
CA ALA A 234 -20.93 23.64 1.75
C ALA A 234 -20.60 22.20 1.28
N GLN A 235 -21.05 21.82 0.08
CA GLN A 235 -20.74 20.51 -0.51
C GLN A 235 -19.26 20.39 -0.85
N LYS A 236 -18.64 21.44 -1.40
CA LYS A 236 -17.18 21.43 -1.66
C LYS A 236 -16.39 21.28 -0.37
N SER A 237 -16.84 21.91 0.73
CA SER A 237 -16.21 21.75 2.05
C SER A 237 -16.26 20.30 2.55
N LEU A 238 -17.39 19.59 2.35
CA LEU A 238 -17.50 18.17 2.69
C LEU A 238 -16.54 17.31 1.86
N VAL A 239 -16.48 17.54 0.54
CA VAL A 239 -15.54 16.82 -0.33
C VAL A 239 -14.09 17.07 0.09
N ARG A 240 -13.73 18.31 0.41
CA ARG A 240 -12.38 18.61 0.92
C ARG A 240 -12.08 17.86 2.21
N MET A 241 -13.06 17.77 3.11
CA MET A 241 -12.90 17.01 4.36
C MET A 241 -12.72 15.50 4.10
N ASP A 242 -13.52 14.90 3.21
CA ASP A 242 -13.45 13.47 2.88
C ASP A 242 -12.08 13.06 2.35
N TYR A 243 -11.47 13.90 1.53
CA TYR A 243 -10.17 13.63 0.91
C TYR A 243 -8.99 14.35 1.59
N ASN A 244 -9.22 14.99 2.73
CA ASN A 244 -8.21 15.80 3.44
C ASN A 244 -7.49 16.80 2.50
N MET A 245 -8.29 17.49 1.67
CA MET A 245 -7.81 18.50 0.72
C MET A 245 -7.71 19.86 1.40
N ASP A 246 -6.77 20.67 0.95
CA ASP A 246 -6.75 22.09 1.25
C ASP A 246 -7.71 22.90 0.32
N GLU A 247 -7.68 24.22 0.40
CA GLU A 247 -8.50 25.12 -0.42
C GLU A 247 -8.21 24.99 -1.92
N THR A 248 -6.99 24.60 -2.28
CA THR A 248 -6.51 24.46 -3.66
C THR A 248 -6.77 23.07 -4.24
N GLY A 249 -7.23 22.13 -3.41
CA GLY A 249 -7.48 20.74 -3.76
C GLY A 249 -6.33 19.82 -3.37
N PHE A 250 -6.17 18.72 -4.11
CA PHE A 250 -5.11 17.75 -3.89
C PHE A 250 -4.27 17.61 -5.17
N VAL A 251 -2.95 17.70 -5.04
CA VAL A 251 -2.03 17.52 -6.17
C VAL A 251 -1.24 16.23 -6.01
N MET A 252 -1.37 15.35 -6.98
CA MET A 252 -0.56 14.13 -7.07
C MET A 252 0.27 14.12 -8.33
N LYS A 253 1.45 13.49 -8.27
CA LYS A 253 2.31 13.29 -9.45
C LYS A 253 2.05 11.91 -10.03
N CYS A 254 1.82 11.85 -11.34
CA CYS A 254 1.59 10.62 -12.06
C CYS A 254 2.45 10.56 -13.33
N ARG A 255 2.88 9.36 -13.72
CA ARG A 255 3.48 9.18 -15.05
C ARG A 255 2.40 9.40 -16.11
N LYS A 256 2.73 10.12 -17.18
CA LYS A 256 1.78 10.42 -18.28
C LYS A 256 1.17 9.15 -18.87
N ALA A 257 1.96 8.06 -18.98
CA ALA A 257 1.49 6.76 -19.42
C ALA A 257 0.34 6.17 -18.56
N LEU A 258 0.16 6.62 -17.32
CA LEU A 258 -0.81 6.09 -16.35
C LEU A 258 -2.07 6.96 -16.19
N LEU A 259 -2.20 8.02 -16.97
CA LEU A 259 -3.34 8.96 -16.85
C LEU A 259 -4.70 8.34 -17.20
N LEU A 260 -4.73 7.19 -17.87
CA LEU A 260 -5.96 6.51 -18.27
C LEU A 260 -6.46 5.49 -17.23
N TYR A 261 -5.79 5.35 -16.11
CA TYR A 261 -6.15 4.52 -14.98
C TYR A 261 -6.74 5.36 -13.86
#